data_34beaf239b1de63c0a66465b78d9d136
#
_entry.id   34beaf239b1de63c0a66465b78d9d136
#
_cell.length_a   1.000
_cell.length_b   1.000
_cell.length_c   1.000
_cell.angle_alpha   90.00
_cell.angle_beta   90.00
_cell.angle_gamma   90.00
#
_symmetry.space_group_name_H-M   'P 1'
#
loop_
_entity.id
_entity.type
_entity.pdbx_description
1 polymer ?
#
loop_
_entity_poly.entity_id
_entity_poly.type
_entity_poly.pdbx_seq_one_letter_code
_entity_poly.pdbx_strand_id
1 'polypeptide(L)'
;MLFRARTTLSDRPGSLATLARHCGEQGVNILGLQIFPDVEAVTDELVLRAPEPWGLGDVAELIEGAGGTRVTVGGCTEHALVDGPIQYLHGLRRLAHDPYTLAEVLGRLLDATPASASNSRATTSGKDIGRSTISRAART
;
A
#
# COMPACT_ATOMS: atom_id res chain seq x y z
N MET A 1 -11.26 1.52 11.30
CA MET A 1 -9.83 1.20 11.08
C MET A 1 -9.20 2.23 10.15
N LEU A 2 -7.87 2.46 10.23
CA LEU A 2 -7.16 3.42 9.37
C LEU A 2 -6.33 2.70 8.32
N PHE A 3 -6.42 3.20 7.09
CA PHE A 3 -5.70 2.66 5.92
C PHE A 3 -4.98 3.79 5.19
N ARG A 4 -3.79 3.46 4.68
CA ARG A 4 -3.10 4.29 3.68
C ARG A 4 -3.21 3.58 2.35
N ALA A 5 -3.71 4.27 1.35
CA ALA A 5 -3.82 3.75 0.00
C ALA A 5 -3.07 4.65 -0.98
N ARG A 6 -2.40 4.05 -1.95
CA ARG A 6 -1.88 4.73 -3.13
C ARG A 6 -2.59 4.20 -4.36
N THR A 7 -2.92 5.10 -5.25
CA THR A 7 -3.57 4.77 -6.51
C THR A 7 -3.16 5.76 -7.58
N THR A 8 -3.34 5.39 -8.82
CA THR A 8 -3.25 6.29 -9.96
C THR A 8 -4.66 6.55 -10.46
N LEU A 9 -5.10 7.80 -10.40
CA LEU A 9 -6.33 8.24 -11.03
C LEU A 9 -6.05 8.80 -12.42
N SER A 10 -7.05 8.76 -13.30
CA SER A 10 -6.95 9.44 -14.59
C SER A 10 -6.89 10.96 -14.37
N ASP A 11 -5.96 11.63 -15.05
CA ASP A 11 -5.85 13.09 -15.01
C ASP A 11 -6.98 13.74 -15.83
N ARG A 12 -8.19 13.73 -15.24
CA ARG A 12 -9.39 14.36 -15.80
C ARG A 12 -10.17 15.07 -14.72
N PRO A 13 -10.80 16.19 -15.05
CA PRO A 13 -11.72 16.83 -14.12
C PRO A 13 -12.79 15.86 -13.62
N GLY A 14 -12.96 15.78 -12.31
CA GLY A 14 -13.97 14.93 -11.67
C GLY A 14 -13.52 13.54 -11.26
N SER A 15 -12.33 13.06 -11.62
CA SER A 15 -11.84 11.73 -11.19
C SER A 15 -11.77 11.62 -9.67
N LEU A 16 -11.17 12.59 -9.00
CA LEU A 16 -11.09 12.64 -7.54
C LEU A 16 -12.48 12.79 -6.89
N ALA A 17 -13.37 13.57 -7.51
CA ALA A 17 -14.74 13.72 -7.03
C ALA A 17 -15.51 12.39 -7.09
N THR A 18 -15.29 11.59 -8.14
CA THR A 18 -15.87 10.25 -8.26
C THR A 18 -15.39 9.34 -7.13
N LEU A 19 -14.07 9.33 -6.84
CA LEU A 19 -13.52 8.56 -5.74
C LEU A 19 -14.08 9.02 -4.39
N ALA A 20 -14.12 10.33 -4.15
CA ALA A 20 -14.63 10.88 -2.89
C ALA A 20 -16.12 10.52 -2.68
N ARG A 21 -16.94 10.59 -3.72
CA ARG A 21 -18.34 10.16 -3.67
C ARG A 21 -18.46 8.67 -3.35
N HIS A 22 -17.68 7.82 -4.01
CA HIS A 22 -17.65 6.36 -3.76
C HIS A 22 -17.29 6.05 -2.31
N CYS A 23 -16.25 6.72 -1.78
CA CYS A 23 -15.90 6.62 -0.36
C CYS A 23 -17.08 6.98 0.54
N GLY A 24 -17.72 8.11 0.30
CA GLY A 24 -18.85 8.58 1.11
C GLY A 24 -20.06 7.65 1.08
N GLU A 25 -20.40 7.09 -0.09
CA GLU A 25 -21.49 6.12 -0.26
C GLU A 25 -21.27 4.84 0.55
N GLN A 26 -20.02 4.46 0.76
CA GLN A 26 -19.63 3.28 1.54
C GLN A 26 -19.26 3.60 3.01
N GLY A 27 -19.48 4.82 3.45
CA GLY A 27 -19.17 5.24 4.83
C GLY A 27 -17.67 5.35 5.11
N VAL A 28 -16.84 5.43 4.08
CA VAL A 28 -15.39 5.64 4.20
C VAL A 28 -15.08 7.13 4.21
N ASN A 29 -14.37 7.59 5.23
CA ASN A 29 -13.97 8.98 5.37
C ASN A 29 -12.52 9.19 4.88
N ILE A 30 -12.32 10.18 4.02
CA ILE A 30 -10.99 10.62 3.57
C ILE A 30 -10.44 11.60 4.60
N LEU A 31 -9.36 11.23 5.28
CA LEU A 31 -8.72 12.03 6.31
C LEU A 31 -7.51 12.81 5.82
N GLY A 32 -6.90 12.36 4.74
CA GLY A 32 -5.76 13.03 4.10
C GLY A 32 -5.67 12.64 2.64
N LEU A 33 -5.17 13.56 1.84
CA LEU A 33 -4.91 13.40 0.43
C LEU A 33 -3.61 14.11 0.09
N GLN A 34 -2.72 13.40 -0.59
CA GLN A 34 -1.51 13.96 -1.19
C GLN A 34 -1.45 13.54 -2.65
N ILE A 35 -1.12 14.47 -3.51
CA ILE A 35 -1.03 14.27 -4.96
C ILE A 35 0.44 14.40 -5.35
N PHE A 36 0.97 13.35 -5.96
CA PHE A 36 2.35 13.33 -6.46
C PHE A 36 2.31 13.33 -7.98
N PRO A 37 2.58 14.49 -8.61
CA PRO A 37 2.70 14.54 -10.06
C PRO A 37 3.96 13.78 -10.48
N ASP A 38 3.79 12.85 -11.39
CA ASP A 38 4.88 12.12 -12.04
C ASP A 38 4.87 12.40 -13.54
N VAL A 39 5.95 12.06 -14.23
CA VAL A 39 6.12 12.36 -15.68
C VAL A 39 5.07 11.64 -16.53
N GLU A 40 4.62 10.46 -16.12
CA GLU A 40 3.69 9.63 -16.88
C GLU A 40 2.30 9.46 -16.26
N ALA A 41 2.14 9.76 -14.97
CA ALA A 41 0.88 9.56 -14.26
C ALA A 41 0.83 10.36 -12.97
N VAL A 42 -0.35 10.65 -12.49
CA VAL A 42 -0.56 11.26 -11.17
C VAL A 42 -0.81 10.14 -10.16
N THR A 43 0.03 10.09 -9.12
CA THR A 43 -0.17 9.17 -8.01
C THR A 43 -0.82 9.90 -6.85
N ASP A 44 -1.97 9.41 -6.43
CA ASP A 44 -2.70 9.91 -5.27
C ASP A 44 -2.42 9.02 -4.06
N GLU A 45 -2.05 9.62 -2.95
CA GLU A 45 -1.96 8.93 -1.66
C GLU A 45 -3.10 9.41 -0.77
N LEU A 46 -3.87 8.45 -0.25
CA LEU A 46 -5.01 8.72 0.61
C LEU A 46 -4.79 8.11 2.00
N VAL A 47 -5.22 8.82 3.03
CA VAL A 47 -5.43 8.25 4.35
C VAL A 47 -6.94 8.15 4.59
N LEU A 48 -7.41 6.94 4.80
CA LEU A 48 -8.82 6.60 4.86
C LEU A 48 -9.18 6.04 6.22
N ARG A 49 -10.37 6.40 6.71
CA ARG A 49 -11.02 5.72 7.84
C ARG A 49 -12.21 4.94 7.30
N ALA A 50 -12.11 3.61 7.31
CA ALA A 50 -13.19 2.73 6.91
C ALA A 50 -13.91 2.14 8.13
N PRO A 51 -15.21 1.77 7.98
CA PRO A 51 -15.97 1.09 9.01
C PRO A 51 -15.42 -0.32 9.29
N GLU A 52 -15.76 -0.89 10.42
CA GLU A 52 -15.50 -2.30 10.69
C GLU A 52 -16.62 -3.16 10.07
N PRO A 53 -16.34 -4.34 9.53
CA PRO A 53 -15.07 -5.12 9.59
C PRO A 53 -14.15 -5.00 8.36
N TRP A 54 -14.08 -3.84 7.69
CA TRP A 54 -13.31 -3.66 6.46
C TRP A 54 -11.83 -4.05 6.61
N GLY A 55 -11.32 -4.76 5.59
CA GLY A 55 -9.92 -5.12 5.42
C GLY A 55 -9.25 -4.39 4.27
N LEU A 56 -8.00 -4.76 3.98
CA LEU A 56 -7.21 -4.17 2.90
C LEU A 56 -7.85 -4.39 1.52
N GLY A 57 -8.47 -5.57 1.32
CA GLY A 57 -9.14 -5.92 0.07
C GLY A 57 -10.35 -5.04 -0.21
N ASP A 58 -11.18 -4.79 0.78
CA ASP A 58 -12.39 -3.97 0.63
C ASP A 58 -12.04 -2.53 0.23
N VAL A 59 -10.96 -1.99 0.81
CA VAL A 59 -10.46 -0.65 0.46
C VAL A 59 -9.89 -0.63 -0.96
N ALA A 60 -9.19 -1.68 -1.37
CA ALA A 60 -8.66 -1.77 -2.73
C ALA A 60 -9.80 -1.83 -3.76
N GLU A 61 -10.79 -2.69 -3.55
CA GLU A 61 -11.97 -2.83 -4.41
C GLU A 61 -12.77 -1.52 -4.52
N LEU A 62 -12.92 -0.79 -3.41
CA LEU A 62 -13.56 0.52 -3.40
C LEU A 62 -12.86 1.50 -4.35
N ILE A 63 -11.52 1.58 -4.25
CA ILE A 63 -10.73 2.52 -5.05
C ILE A 63 -10.72 2.12 -6.53
N GLU A 64 -10.59 0.82 -6.81
CA GLU A 64 -10.64 0.27 -8.18
C GLU A 64 -12.01 0.51 -8.82
N GLY A 65 -13.09 0.29 -8.07
CA GLY A 65 -14.45 0.58 -8.50
C GLY A 65 -14.71 2.06 -8.82
N ALA A 66 -13.95 2.96 -8.21
CA ALA A 66 -13.99 4.40 -8.51
C ALA A 66 -13.06 4.79 -9.68
N GLY A 67 -12.41 3.84 -10.35
CA GLY A 67 -11.51 4.05 -11.48
C GLY A 67 -10.04 4.23 -11.11
N GLY A 68 -9.67 3.92 -9.86
CA GLY A 68 -8.27 3.85 -9.44
C GLY A 68 -7.55 2.67 -10.08
N THR A 69 -6.30 2.86 -10.41
CA THR A 69 -5.42 1.81 -10.95
C THR A 69 -4.15 1.73 -10.14
N ARG A 70 -3.41 0.62 -10.23
CA ARG A 70 -2.18 0.40 -9.45
C ARG A 70 -2.40 0.60 -7.94
N VAL A 71 -3.53 0.11 -7.44
CA VAL A 71 -3.92 0.30 -6.05
C VAL A 71 -3.04 -0.50 -5.11
N THR A 72 -2.48 0.17 -4.11
CA THR A 72 -1.77 -0.46 -3.00
C THR A 72 -2.37 0.04 -1.70
N VAL A 73 -2.71 -0.87 -0.78
CA VAL A 73 -3.33 -0.54 0.50
C VAL A 73 -2.52 -1.13 1.64
N GLY A 74 -2.33 -0.36 2.68
CA GLY A 74 -1.71 -0.80 3.94
C GLY A 74 -2.44 -0.24 5.15
N GLY A 75 -2.35 -0.96 6.27
CA GLY A 75 -2.81 -0.41 7.55
C GLY A 75 -1.92 0.78 7.96
N CYS A 76 -2.50 1.79 8.59
CA CYS A 76 -1.73 2.90 9.12
C CYS A 76 -2.21 3.31 10.51
N THR A 77 -1.40 4.09 11.19
CA THR A 77 -1.70 4.67 12.50
C THR A 77 -2.09 6.14 12.37
N GLU A 78 -2.57 6.75 13.45
CA GLU A 78 -2.88 8.18 13.46
C GLU A 78 -1.66 9.07 13.15
N HIS A 79 -0.44 8.57 13.32
CA HIS A 79 0.77 9.27 12.88
C HIS A 79 0.81 9.54 11.38
N ALA A 80 0.12 8.74 10.58
CA ALA A 80 0.00 8.95 9.14
C ALA A 80 -0.83 10.20 8.78
N LEU A 81 -1.60 10.74 9.72
CA LEU A 81 -2.36 11.98 9.58
C LEU A 81 -1.50 13.23 9.81
N VAL A 82 -0.32 13.06 10.40
CA VAL A 82 0.59 14.17 10.64
C VAL A 82 1.30 14.49 9.33
N ASP A 83 1.23 15.75 8.93
CA ASP A 83 1.86 16.25 7.71
C ASP A 83 3.34 15.86 7.63
N GLY A 84 3.78 15.35 6.47
CA GLY A 84 5.15 14.89 6.24
C GLY A 84 6.23 15.88 6.70
N PRO A 85 6.19 17.16 6.33
CA PRO A 85 7.11 18.19 6.83
C PRO A 85 7.16 18.28 8.35
N ILE A 86 6.03 18.16 9.03
CA ILE A 86 5.98 18.16 10.51
C ILE A 86 6.65 16.91 11.07
N GLN A 87 6.46 15.76 10.46
CA GLN A 87 7.14 14.52 10.87
C GLN A 87 8.67 14.64 10.74
N TYR A 88 9.17 15.23 9.66
CA TYR A 88 10.60 15.52 9.48
C TYR A 88 11.13 16.48 10.56
N LEU A 89 10.41 17.55 10.86
CA LEU A 89 10.78 18.49 11.91
C LEU A 89 10.85 17.84 13.29
N HIS A 90 9.87 17.00 13.62
CA HIS A 90 9.89 16.21 14.86
C HIS A 90 11.09 15.25 14.90
N GLY A 91 11.39 14.57 13.79
CA GLY A 91 12.56 13.71 13.66
C GLY A 91 13.88 14.48 13.89
N LEU A 92 14.05 15.60 13.20
CA LEU A 92 15.23 16.46 13.33
C LEU A 92 15.39 17.02 14.75
N ARG A 93 14.30 17.43 15.40
CA ARG A 93 14.33 17.89 16.78
C ARG A 93 14.79 16.79 17.75
N ARG A 94 14.33 15.55 17.56
CA ARG A 94 14.79 14.41 18.38
C ARG A 94 16.28 14.16 18.18
N LEU A 95 16.77 14.14 16.94
CA LEU A 95 18.17 13.97 16.62
C LEU A 95 19.08 15.05 17.22
N ALA A 96 18.59 16.29 17.26
CA ALA A 96 19.30 17.39 17.86
C ALA A 96 19.44 17.25 19.40
N HIS A 97 18.47 16.57 20.04
CA HIS A 97 18.50 16.31 21.49
C HIS A 97 19.29 15.03 21.84
N ASP A 98 19.18 14.00 21.00
CA ASP A 98 19.84 12.71 21.20
C ASP A 98 20.22 12.09 19.84
N PRO A 99 21.50 12.19 19.44
CA PRO A 99 21.99 11.63 18.18
C PRO A 99 21.87 10.09 18.10
N TYR A 100 21.78 9.40 19.23
CA TYR A 100 21.62 7.93 19.25
C TYR A 100 20.23 7.47 18.80
N THR A 101 19.27 8.39 18.65
CA THR A 101 17.93 8.08 18.16
C THR A 101 17.83 8.01 16.61
N LEU A 102 18.96 8.13 15.90
CA LEU A 102 18.98 8.16 14.42
C LEU A 102 18.27 6.96 13.79
N ALA A 103 18.56 5.75 14.26
CA ALA A 103 17.95 4.54 13.69
C ALA A 103 16.43 4.52 13.89
N GLU A 104 15.95 4.95 15.06
CA GLU A 104 14.52 5.04 15.36
C GLU A 104 13.81 6.12 14.51
N VAL A 105 14.45 7.29 14.39
CA VAL A 105 13.91 8.40 13.58
C VAL A 105 13.86 8.01 12.11
N LEU A 106 14.93 7.41 11.57
CA LEU A 106 14.94 6.93 10.18
C LEU A 106 13.92 5.82 9.96
N GLY A 107 13.78 4.87 10.89
CA GLY A 107 12.76 3.82 10.81
C GLY A 107 11.36 4.42 10.68
N ARG A 108 11.01 5.39 11.51
CA ARG A 108 9.71 6.06 11.44
C ARG A 108 9.50 6.87 10.16
N LEU A 109 10.53 7.54 9.66
CA LEU A 109 10.46 8.29 8.41
C LEU A 109 10.38 7.37 7.18
N LEU A 110 11.05 6.23 7.21
CA LEU A 110 11.02 5.23 6.14
C LEU A 110 9.73 4.41 6.16
N ASP A 111 9.19 4.09 7.34
CA ASP A 111 7.88 3.44 7.48
C ASP A 111 6.73 4.37 7.08
N ALA A 112 6.94 5.68 7.18
CA ALA A 112 6.02 6.67 6.65
C ALA A 112 5.99 6.70 5.10
N THR A 113 7.05 6.24 4.45
CA THR A 113 7.07 5.95 3.01
C THR A 113 6.60 4.51 2.82
N PRO A 114 5.46 4.24 2.13
CA PRO A 114 5.06 2.87 1.85
C PRO A 114 6.16 2.22 1.01
N ALA A 115 6.91 1.32 1.63
CA ALA A 115 7.75 0.42 0.88
C ALA A 115 6.83 -0.31 -0.11
N SER A 116 7.13 -0.20 -1.39
CA SER A 116 6.53 -1.03 -2.42
C SER A 116 6.96 -2.47 -2.13
N ALA A 117 6.19 -3.15 -1.29
CA ALA A 117 6.34 -4.57 -1.08
C ALA A 117 5.85 -5.25 -2.37
N SER A 118 6.76 -5.38 -3.33
CA SER A 118 6.63 -6.34 -4.42
C SER A 118 6.68 -7.73 -3.77
N ASN A 119 5.51 -8.22 -3.35
CA ASN A 119 5.36 -9.59 -2.90
C ASN A 119 5.34 -10.48 -4.14
N SER A 120 6.52 -10.72 -4.72
CA SER A 120 6.72 -11.78 -5.68
C SER A 120 6.61 -13.09 -4.93
N ARG A 121 5.40 -13.62 -4.88
CA ARG A 121 5.14 -14.99 -4.48
C ARG A 121 5.80 -15.88 -5.52
N ALA A 122 7.02 -16.33 -5.22
CA ALA A 122 7.65 -17.42 -5.93
C ALA A 122 6.81 -18.69 -5.70
N THR A 123 5.97 -19.01 -6.67
CA THR A 123 5.34 -20.33 -6.77
C THR A 123 6.44 -21.32 -7.13
N THR A 124 7.00 -21.96 -6.12
CA THR A 124 7.86 -23.13 -6.33
C THR A 124 6.95 -24.28 -6.80
N SER A 125 6.87 -24.43 -8.11
CA SER A 125 6.29 -25.63 -8.72
C SER A 125 7.23 -26.79 -8.42
N GLY A 126 6.85 -27.62 -7.47
CA GLY A 126 7.51 -28.90 -7.21
C GLY A 126 7.33 -29.81 -8.41
N LYS A 127 8.41 -30.04 -9.12
CA LYS A 127 8.48 -31.02 -10.20
C LYS A 127 8.74 -32.37 -9.57
N ASP A 128 7.68 -33.15 -9.42
CA ASP A 128 7.77 -34.57 -9.06
C ASP A 128 8.56 -35.30 -10.14
N ILE A 129 9.75 -35.78 -9.74
CA ILE A 129 10.54 -36.67 -10.57
C ILE A 129 9.99 -38.08 -10.31
N GLY A 130 9.13 -38.55 -11.21
CA GLY A 130 8.64 -39.90 -11.24
C GLY A 130 9.80 -40.91 -11.41
N ARG A 131 9.91 -41.75 -10.46
CA ARG A 131 10.82 -42.90 -10.37
C ARG A 131 10.41 -43.92 -11.41
N SER A 132 11.14 -44.04 -12.52
CA SER A 132 10.98 -45.10 -13.50
C SER A 132 11.47 -46.42 -12.93
N THR A 133 10.54 -47.37 -12.73
CA THR A 133 10.85 -48.72 -12.36
C THR A 133 11.21 -49.49 -13.63
N ILE A 134 12.43 -49.95 -13.72
CA ILE A 134 12.90 -50.85 -14.75
C ILE A 134 12.35 -52.26 -14.46
N SER A 135 11.39 -52.71 -15.25
CA SER A 135 10.98 -54.12 -15.26
C SER A 135 11.72 -54.82 -16.39
N ARG A 136 12.58 -55.75 -15.96
CA ARG A 136 13.33 -56.68 -16.80
C ARG A 136 12.45 -57.94 -16.97
N ALA A 137 11.99 -58.21 -18.15
CA ALA A 137 11.44 -59.51 -18.52
C ALA A 137 12.28 -60.12 -19.60
N ALA A 138 12.76 -61.36 -19.29
CA ALA A 138 13.55 -62.18 -20.14
C ALA A 138 12.66 -63.23 -20.86
N ARG A 139 13.08 -63.59 -22.07
CA ARG A 139 12.92 -64.90 -22.75
C ARG A 139 11.49 -65.39 -23.08
N THR A 140 11.22 -65.63 -24.29
CA THR A 140 11.56 -66.83 -25.09
C THR A 140 11.39 -66.49 -26.57
#